data_8f823ae04a0bb1c9846c469494212f44
#
_entry.id   8f823ae04a0bb1c9846c469494212f44
#
_cell.length_a   1.000
_cell.length_b   1.000
_cell.length_c   1.000
_cell.angle_alpha   90.00
_cell.angle_beta   90.00
_cell.angle_gamma   90.00
#
_symmetry.space_group_name_H-M   'P 1'
#
loop_
_entity.id
_entity.type
_entity.pdbx_description
1 polymer ?
#
loop_
_entity_poly.entity_id
_entity_poly.type
_entity_poly.pdbx_seq_one_letter_code
_entity_poly.pdbx_strand_id
1 'polypeptide(L)'
;MDTGSTTSVSYHVSCASDADESKYLQRVQYLRWVRLALGIIIFGVAVSIIGCEAVPFQHYRATSAYGKVGLYLWPLNFDIRPTVALLSCGCIIAFLNLTYTIITLLPSPHAHIKRQNLVSTAIAISGFLTALVGLIFAVHLPDTNPPNGFTKVETLHSWTCKWKTVHGPLSPKVDDTVTPPPAHFARDCALTRASFILTGLAVGLAILMGLAAGVGVWFERSVSQQREQDTSPLRKINIMAKYPGV
;
A
#
# COMPACT_ATOMS: atom_id res chain seq x y z
N MET A 1 69.75 34.56 -15.25
CA MET A 1 69.49 33.36 -14.41
C MET A 1 68.28 33.65 -13.60
N ASP A 2 67.10 33.36 -14.18
CA ASP A 2 65.84 33.54 -13.50
C ASP A 2 65.26 32.14 -13.11
N THR A 3 65.33 31.89 -11.81
CA THR A 3 64.76 30.70 -11.20
C THR A 3 63.26 30.89 -11.08
N GLY A 4 62.52 30.32 -12.07
CA GLY A 4 61.04 30.21 -12.02
C GLY A 4 60.59 29.35 -10.87
N SER A 5 60.04 29.99 -9.84
CA SER A 5 59.37 29.35 -8.72
C SER A 5 58.03 28.82 -9.22
N THR A 6 57.98 27.57 -9.57
CA THR A 6 56.71 26.83 -9.80
C THR A 6 56.01 26.61 -8.47
N THR A 7 55.13 27.51 -8.10
CA THR A 7 54.15 27.27 -7.02
C THR A 7 53.23 26.18 -7.46
N SER A 8 53.48 24.92 -7.01
CA SER A 8 52.57 23.84 -7.06
C SER A 8 51.35 24.17 -6.19
N VAL A 9 50.29 24.69 -6.81
CA VAL A 9 48.99 24.82 -6.15
C VAL A 9 48.49 23.41 -5.92
N SER A 10 48.79 22.90 -4.75
CA SER A 10 48.24 21.65 -4.22
C SER A 10 46.73 21.85 -4.08
N TYR A 11 45.96 21.40 -5.05
CA TYR A 11 44.52 21.29 -4.92
C TYR A 11 44.21 20.24 -3.85
N HIS A 12 44.12 20.67 -2.61
CA HIS A 12 43.42 19.95 -1.57
C HIS A 12 41.95 19.92 -1.95
N VAL A 13 41.60 19.02 -2.88
CA VAL A 13 40.20 18.56 -3.01
C VAL A 13 39.88 17.93 -1.67
N SER A 14 39.07 18.62 -0.90
CA SER A 14 38.85 18.34 0.50
C SER A 14 38.32 16.91 0.69
N CYS A 15 39.07 16.05 1.37
CA CYS A 15 38.65 14.71 1.81
C CYS A 15 37.39 14.71 2.70
N ALA A 16 36.94 15.87 3.14
CA ALA A 16 35.65 16.08 3.81
C ALA A 16 34.45 15.66 2.93
N SER A 17 34.58 15.76 1.61
CA SER A 17 33.56 15.35 0.64
C SER A 17 33.35 13.83 0.64
N ASP A 18 34.39 13.01 0.75
CA ASP A 18 34.30 11.56 0.64
C ASP A 18 33.63 10.91 1.86
N ALA A 19 33.87 11.46 3.06
CA ALA A 19 33.24 10.96 4.28
C ALA A 19 31.74 11.27 4.35
N ASP A 20 31.31 12.40 3.84
CA ASP A 20 29.92 12.79 3.81
C ASP A 20 29.16 12.09 2.65
N GLU A 21 29.83 11.83 1.53
CA GLU A 21 29.30 11.02 0.43
C GLU A 21 29.08 9.58 0.84
N SER A 22 30.00 8.97 1.58
CA SER A 22 29.85 7.62 2.10
C SER A 22 28.67 7.48 3.08
N LYS A 23 28.49 8.43 3.99
CA LYS A 23 27.33 8.48 4.90
C LYS A 23 26.00 8.65 4.15
N TYR A 24 26.00 9.45 3.09
CA TYR A 24 24.83 9.62 2.25
C TYR A 24 24.45 8.32 1.53
N LEU A 25 25.41 7.66 0.92
CA LEU A 25 25.18 6.37 0.23
C LEU A 25 24.63 5.32 1.19
N GLN A 26 25.16 5.25 2.41
CA GLN A 26 24.67 4.32 3.44
C GLN A 26 23.22 4.63 3.85
N ARG A 27 22.85 5.89 4.02
CA ARG A 27 21.47 6.30 4.34
C ARG A 27 20.48 5.98 3.21
N VAL A 28 20.89 6.23 1.96
CA VAL A 28 20.08 5.91 0.78
C VAL A 28 19.86 4.40 0.65
N GLN A 29 20.92 3.61 0.91
CA GLN A 29 20.81 2.15 0.91
C GLN A 29 19.88 1.64 2.00
N TYR A 30 19.97 2.19 3.22
CA TYR A 30 19.06 1.86 4.31
C TYR A 30 17.60 2.18 3.97
N LEU A 31 17.32 3.35 3.41
CA LEU A 31 15.97 3.73 2.95
C LEU A 31 15.43 2.79 1.87
N ARG A 32 16.30 2.33 0.97
CA ARG A 32 15.92 1.32 -0.04
C ARG A 32 15.46 0.02 0.61
N TRP A 33 16.18 -0.49 1.60
CA TRP A 33 15.81 -1.71 2.32
C TRP A 33 14.51 -1.54 3.12
N VAL A 34 14.33 -0.40 3.78
CA VAL A 34 13.09 -0.09 4.51
C VAL A 34 11.89 -0.10 3.57
N ARG A 35 11.99 0.56 2.41
CA ARG A 35 10.91 0.57 1.41
C ARG A 35 10.63 -0.80 0.83
N LEU A 36 11.67 -1.59 0.57
CA LEU A 36 11.52 -2.96 0.09
C LEU A 36 10.78 -3.82 1.13
N ALA A 37 11.18 -3.74 2.39
CA ALA A 37 10.51 -4.45 3.49
C ALA A 37 9.03 -4.04 3.61
N LEU A 38 8.73 -2.73 3.57
CA LEU A 38 7.36 -2.23 3.57
C LEU A 38 6.55 -2.76 2.37
N GLY A 39 7.14 -2.75 1.17
CA GLY A 39 6.48 -3.28 -0.04
C GLY A 39 6.12 -4.77 0.09
N ILE A 40 7.02 -5.59 0.65
CA ILE A 40 6.77 -7.01 0.89
C ILE A 40 5.67 -7.20 1.95
N ILE A 41 5.67 -6.42 3.02
CA ILE A 41 4.64 -6.49 4.06
C ILE A 41 3.28 -6.09 3.49
N ILE A 42 3.20 -4.99 2.72
CA ILE A 42 1.95 -4.54 2.07
C ILE A 42 1.45 -5.61 1.09
N PHE A 43 2.33 -6.24 0.33
CA PHE A 43 1.99 -7.36 -0.55
C PHE A 43 1.37 -8.52 0.24
N GLY A 44 1.99 -8.95 1.34
CA GLY A 44 1.48 -10.00 2.21
C GLY A 44 0.09 -9.67 2.79
N VAL A 45 -0.11 -8.43 3.25
CA VAL A 45 -1.41 -7.94 3.75
C VAL A 45 -2.45 -7.96 2.63
N ALA A 46 -2.12 -7.51 1.42
CA ALA A 46 -3.03 -7.51 0.28
C ALA A 46 -3.45 -8.92 -0.14
N VAL A 47 -2.52 -9.87 -0.18
CA VAL A 47 -2.83 -11.29 -0.43
C VAL A 47 -3.75 -11.86 0.65
N SER A 48 -3.54 -11.48 1.91
CA SER A 48 -4.41 -11.88 3.02
C SER A 48 -5.82 -11.31 2.88
N ILE A 49 -5.98 -10.04 2.45
CA ILE A 49 -7.29 -9.45 2.15
C ILE A 49 -8.01 -10.24 1.06
N ILE A 50 -7.29 -10.56 -0.04
CA ILE A 50 -7.85 -11.36 -1.14
C ILE A 50 -8.34 -12.72 -0.62
N GLY A 51 -7.54 -13.43 0.16
CA GLY A 51 -7.90 -14.73 0.72
C GLY A 51 -9.12 -14.64 1.64
N CYS A 52 -9.16 -13.63 2.51
CA CYS A 52 -10.26 -13.41 3.45
C CYS A 52 -11.58 -13.06 2.76
N GLU A 53 -11.56 -12.38 1.62
CA GLU A 53 -12.78 -12.04 0.85
C GLU A 53 -13.17 -13.11 -0.18
N ALA A 54 -12.19 -13.79 -0.78
CA ALA A 54 -12.45 -14.79 -1.80
C ALA A 54 -13.22 -16.01 -1.25
N VAL A 55 -12.90 -16.46 -0.04
CA VAL A 55 -13.54 -17.65 0.57
C VAL A 55 -15.02 -17.42 0.85
N PRO A 56 -15.46 -16.36 1.55
CA PRO A 56 -16.88 -16.08 1.75
C PRO A 56 -17.61 -15.80 0.43
N PHE A 57 -16.96 -15.14 -0.52
CA PHE A 57 -17.53 -14.87 -1.84
C PHE A 57 -17.75 -16.15 -2.66
N GLN A 58 -16.81 -17.08 -2.61
CA GLN A 58 -16.97 -18.40 -3.25
C GLN A 58 -18.11 -19.18 -2.63
N HIS A 59 -18.22 -19.16 -1.29
CA HIS A 59 -19.32 -19.80 -0.57
C HIS A 59 -20.69 -19.19 -0.97
N TYR A 60 -20.77 -17.87 -1.04
CA TYR A 60 -21.94 -17.17 -1.55
C TYR A 60 -22.29 -17.63 -2.98
N ARG A 61 -21.33 -17.65 -3.90
CA ARG A 61 -21.58 -18.05 -5.30
C ARG A 61 -22.06 -19.50 -5.42
N ALA A 62 -21.50 -20.39 -4.64
CA ALA A 62 -21.90 -21.80 -4.63
C ALA A 62 -23.34 -22.02 -4.11
N THR A 63 -23.73 -21.24 -3.09
CA THR A 63 -25.03 -21.41 -2.41
C THR A 63 -26.13 -20.52 -2.98
N SER A 64 -25.79 -19.41 -3.67
CA SER A 64 -26.77 -18.52 -4.31
C SER A 64 -27.57 -19.21 -5.43
N ALA A 65 -27.02 -20.27 -6.05
CA ALA A 65 -27.69 -21.05 -7.06
C ALA A 65 -28.93 -21.78 -6.52
N TYR A 66 -28.99 -22.08 -5.22
CA TYR A 66 -30.15 -22.73 -4.60
C TYR A 66 -31.41 -21.85 -4.58
N GLY A 67 -31.25 -20.52 -4.68
CA GLY A 67 -32.39 -19.61 -4.86
C GLY A 67 -33.22 -19.88 -6.11
N LYS A 68 -32.62 -20.47 -7.16
CA LYS A 68 -33.33 -20.88 -8.39
C LYS A 68 -34.31 -22.02 -8.17
N VAL A 69 -34.12 -22.81 -7.12
CA VAL A 69 -35.01 -23.92 -6.73
C VAL A 69 -35.88 -23.58 -5.51
N GLY A 70 -35.98 -22.27 -5.15
CA GLY A 70 -36.83 -21.82 -4.05
C GLY A 70 -36.23 -21.93 -2.65
N LEU A 71 -34.96 -22.34 -2.53
CA LEU A 71 -34.24 -22.41 -1.25
C LEU A 71 -33.39 -21.15 -1.06
N TYR A 72 -33.98 -20.14 -0.42
CA TYR A 72 -33.30 -18.84 -0.20
C TYR A 72 -32.47 -18.89 1.07
N LEU A 73 -31.15 -19.07 0.93
CA LEU A 73 -30.20 -18.93 2.01
C LEU A 73 -29.79 -17.44 2.21
N TRP A 74 -29.88 -16.66 1.15
CA TRP A 74 -29.46 -15.25 1.11
C TRP A 74 -30.68 -14.33 0.93
N PRO A 75 -30.68 -13.12 1.53
CA PRO A 75 -31.78 -12.19 1.39
C PRO A 75 -31.89 -11.68 -0.06
N LEU A 76 -33.11 -11.30 -0.46
CA LEU A 76 -33.37 -10.77 -1.80
C LEU A 76 -32.65 -9.43 -2.04
N ASN A 77 -32.47 -8.61 -0.98
CA ASN A 77 -31.78 -7.32 -1.02
C ASN A 77 -30.31 -7.45 -0.60
N PHE A 78 -29.60 -8.39 -1.25
CA PHE A 78 -28.21 -8.67 -0.92
C PHE A 78 -27.25 -7.86 -1.79
N ASP A 79 -26.35 -7.07 -1.14
CA ASP A 79 -25.34 -6.27 -1.83
C ASP A 79 -23.95 -6.92 -1.70
N ILE A 80 -23.40 -7.30 -2.84
CA ILE A 80 -22.06 -7.89 -2.96
C ILE A 80 -20.99 -6.85 -3.30
N ARG A 81 -21.36 -5.58 -3.54
CA ARG A 81 -20.45 -4.53 -3.99
C ARG A 81 -19.29 -4.30 -3.02
N PRO A 82 -19.48 -4.27 -1.68
CA PRO A 82 -18.38 -4.09 -0.74
C PRO A 82 -17.33 -5.20 -0.84
N THR A 83 -17.77 -6.45 -0.93
CA THR A 83 -16.90 -7.63 -1.06
C THR A 83 -16.11 -7.59 -2.38
N VAL A 84 -16.78 -7.28 -3.49
CA VAL A 84 -16.12 -7.15 -4.81
C VAL A 84 -15.15 -5.98 -4.81
N ALA A 85 -15.49 -4.86 -4.18
CA ALA A 85 -14.60 -3.70 -4.06
C ALA A 85 -13.35 -4.05 -3.25
N LEU A 86 -13.47 -4.69 -2.07
CA LEU A 86 -12.34 -5.10 -1.25
C LEU A 86 -11.44 -6.10 -1.98
N LEU A 87 -12.03 -7.08 -2.66
CA LEU A 87 -11.31 -8.07 -3.46
C LEU A 87 -10.51 -7.40 -4.59
N SER A 88 -11.17 -6.51 -5.35
CA SER A 88 -10.53 -5.78 -6.46
C SER A 88 -9.41 -4.86 -5.96
N CYS A 89 -9.64 -4.12 -4.88
CA CYS A 89 -8.64 -3.26 -4.25
C CYS A 89 -7.43 -4.08 -3.76
N GLY A 90 -7.68 -5.23 -3.12
CA GLY A 90 -6.64 -6.16 -2.70
C GLY A 90 -5.78 -6.63 -3.87
N CYS A 91 -6.40 -7.02 -4.99
CA CYS A 91 -5.68 -7.43 -6.20
C CYS A 91 -4.81 -6.31 -6.79
N ILE A 92 -5.33 -5.09 -6.85
CA ILE A 92 -4.58 -3.93 -7.37
C ILE A 92 -3.38 -3.63 -6.46
N ILE A 93 -3.57 -3.59 -5.13
CA ILE A 93 -2.50 -3.34 -4.17
C ILE A 93 -1.43 -4.44 -4.24
N ALA A 94 -1.84 -5.71 -4.32
CA ALA A 94 -0.91 -6.83 -4.48
C ALA A 94 -0.09 -6.71 -5.76
N PHE A 95 -0.72 -6.43 -6.89
CA PHE A 95 -0.05 -6.26 -8.18
C PHE A 95 0.96 -5.09 -8.17
N LEU A 96 0.57 -3.94 -7.64
CA LEU A 96 1.45 -2.76 -7.56
C LEU A 96 2.69 -3.05 -6.69
N ASN A 97 2.51 -3.66 -5.52
CA ASN A 97 3.63 -3.95 -4.62
C ASN A 97 4.51 -5.11 -5.12
N LEU A 98 3.94 -6.11 -5.78
CA LEU A 98 4.72 -7.15 -6.47
C LEU A 98 5.60 -6.55 -7.56
N THR A 99 5.03 -5.69 -8.41
CA THR A 99 5.76 -4.99 -9.47
C THR A 99 6.88 -4.14 -8.90
N TYR A 100 6.62 -3.39 -7.81
CA TYR A 100 7.63 -2.61 -7.11
C TYR A 100 8.77 -3.49 -6.58
N THR A 101 8.45 -4.60 -5.96
CA THR A 101 9.42 -5.54 -5.40
C THR A 101 10.31 -6.10 -6.51
N ILE A 102 9.73 -6.52 -7.63
CA ILE A 102 10.47 -7.02 -8.80
C ILE A 102 11.42 -5.94 -9.34
N ILE A 103 10.94 -4.72 -9.58
CA ILE A 103 11.76 -3.62 -10.10
C ILE A 103 12.91 -3.29 -9.14
N THR A 104 12.67 -3.35 -7.82
CA THR A 104 13.68 -3.01 -6.81
C THR A 104 14.73 -4.10 -6.67
N LEU A 105 14.37 -5.36 -6.89
CA LEU A 105 15.28 -6.53 -6.82
C LEU A 105 16.12 -6.69 -8.09
N LEU A 106 15.63 -6.25 -9.27
CA LEU A 106 16.44 -6.35 -10.48
C LEU A 106 17.68 -5.46 -10.37
N PRO A 107 18.88 -6.05 -10.56
CA PRO A 107 20.13 -5.29 -10.60
C PRO A 107 20.19 -4.50 -11.90
N SER A 108 19.76 -3.23 -11.86
CA SER A 108 19.95 -2.33 -13.00
C SER A 108 21.26 -1.57 -12.81
N PRO A 109 22.23 -1.68 -13.72
CA PRO A 109 23.54 -1.01 -13.60
C PRO A 109 23.45 0.52 -13.61
N HIS A 110 22.32 1.06 -14.00
CA HIS A 110 22.06 2.50 -14.08
C HIS A 110 20.78 2.89 -13.31
N ALA A 111 20.54 2.29 -12.16
CA ALA A 111 19.38 2.62 -11.35
C ALA A 111 19.51 4.10 -10.87
N HIS A 112 19.03 5.01 -11.69
CA HIS A 112 18.87 6.42 -11.30
C HIS A 112 18.00 6.45 -10.04
N ILE A 113 18.56 6.86 -8.93
CA ILE A 113 17.88 7.05 -7.63
C ILE A 113 16.56 7.82 -7.82
N LYS A 114 16.56 8.81 -8.72
CA LYS A 114 15.37 9.56 -9.16
C LYS A 114 14.22 8.67 -9.63
N ARG A 115 14.51 7.69 -10.49
CA ARG A 115 13.49 6.77 -11.01
C ARG A 115 12.90 5.89 -9.92
N GLN A 116 13.73 5.39 -9.01
CA GLN A 116 13.27 4.60 -7.86
C GLN A 116 12.39 5.43 -6.92
N ASN A 117 12.76 6.67 -6.62
CA ASN A 117 11.98 7.57 -5.79
C ASN A 117 10.62 7.89 -6.45
N LEU A 118 10.60 8.15 -7.76
CA LEU A 118 9.37 8.41 -8.51
C LEU A 118 8.42 7.20 -8.48
N VAL A 119 8.92 6.00 -8.78
CA VAL A 119 8.14 4.76 -8.78
C VAL A 119 7.59 4.45 -7.40
N SER A 120 8.42 4.57 -6.36
CA SER A 120 8.00 4.37 -4.96
C SER A 120 6.89 5.34 -4.55
N THR A 121 7.00 6.62 -4.93
CA THR A 121 5.98 7.64 -4.63
C THR A 121 4.67 7.36 -5.37
N ALA A 122 4.75 7.02 -6.66
CA ALA A 122 3.56 6.70 -7.47
C ALA A 122 2.81 5.48 -6.90
N ILE A 123 3.53 4.44 -6.48
CA ILE A 123 2.93 3.23 -5.89
C ILE A 123 2.34 3.52 -4.51
N ALA A 124 3.00 4.32 -3.68
CA ALA A 124 2.46 4.72 -2.39
C ALA A 124 1.15 5.50 -2.52
N ILE A 125 1.08 6.45 -3.45
CA ILE A 125 -0.14 7.25 -3.70
C ILE A 125 -1.26 6.38 -4.26
N SER A 126 -1.00 5.58 -5.29
CA SER A 126 -2.01 4.73 -5.90
C SER A 126 -2.49 3.63 -4.94
N GLY A 127 -1.59 3.02 -4.16
CA GLY A 127 -1.93 2.06 -3.13
C GLY A 127 -2.78 2.66 -2.01
N PHE A 128 -2.43 3.86 -1.55
CA PHE A 128 -3.22 4.60 -0.55
C PHE A 128 -4.63 4.91 -1.05
N LEU A 129 -4.77 5.48 -2.24
CA LEU A 129 -6.07 5.81 -2.83
C LEU A 129 -6.93 4.56 -3.03
N THR A 130 -6.34 3.47 -3.51
CA THR A 130 -7.05 2.19 -3.70
C THR A 130 -7.52 1.61 -2.36
N ALA A 131 -6.66 1.59 -1.34
CA ALA A 131 -7.03 1.09 0.00
C ALA A 131 -8.11 1.96 0.65
N LEU A 132 -8.03 3.29 0.48
CA LEU A 132 -9.03 4.25 0.98
C LEU A 132 -10.39 4.03 0.30
N VAL A 133 -10.42 3.83 -1.02
CA VAL A 133 -11.65 3.50 -1.75
C VAL A 133 -12.25 2.21 -1.21
N GLY A 134 -11.47 1.14 -1.05
CA GLY A 134 -11.93 -0.12 -0.46
C GLY A 134 -12.53 0.07 0.93
N LEU A 135 -11.89 0.86 1.78
CA LEU A 135 -12.36 1.17 3.13
C LEU A 135 -13.68 1.97 3.11
N ILE A 136 -13.79 2.97 2.24
CA ILE A 136 -15.03 3.77 2.09
C ILE A 136 -16.18 2.86 1.68
N PHE A 137 -15.99 1.99 0.69
CA PHE A 137 -17.01 1.03 0.28
C PHE A 137 -17.41 0.08 1.41
N ALA A 138 -16.46 -0.37 2.22
CA ALA A 138 -16.73 -1.26 3.34
C ALA A 138 -17.49 -0.57 4.50
N VAL A 139 -17.30 0.73 4.71
CA VAL A 139 -17.91 1.48 5.82
C VAL A 139 -19.26 2.11 5.45
N HIS A 140 -19.36 2.70 4.25
CA HIS A 140 -20.53 3.52 3.89
C HIS A 140 -21.66 2.74 3.18
N LEU A 141 -21.37 1.60 2.57
CA LEU A 141 -22.43 0.83 1.89
C LEU A 141 -23.35 0.04 2.84
N PRO A 142 -22.93 -0.45 4.01
CA PRO A 142 -23.91 -0.92 4.98
C PRO A 142 -24.61 0.29 5.59
N ASP A 143 -25.70 0.72 4.97
CA ASP A 143 -26.50 1.84 5.48
C ASP A 143 -26.96 1.55 6.91
N THR A 144 -26.49 2.38 7.85
CA THR A 144 -26.75 2.26 9.28
C THR A 144 -28.12 2.79 9.68
N ASN A 145 -28.84 3.42 8.77
CA ASN A 145 -30.18 3.91 9.04
C ASN A 145 -31.19 2.78 8.90
N PRO A 146 -31.91 2.38 9.98
CA PRO A 146 -32.97 1.41 9.88
C PRO A 146 -34.21 2.08 9.28
N PRO A 147 -34.54 1.83 8.02
CA PRO A 147 -35.90 2.10 7.59
C PRO A 147 -36.83 1.09 8.27
N ASN A 148 -38.03 1.56 8.60
CA ASN A 148 -39.07 0.71 9.14
C ASN A 148 -39.39 -0.42 8.16
N GLY A 149 -39.02 -1.67 8.50
CA GLY A 149 -39.36 -2.86 7.73
C GLY A 149 -38.20 -3.60 7.07
N PHE A 150 -38.52 -4.65 6.33
CA PHE A 150 -37.66 -5.66 5.69
C PHE A 150 -36.75 -5.13 4.53
N THR A 151 -36.49 -3.85 4.44
CA THR A 151 -35.82 -3.18 3.30
C THR A 151 -34.35 -2.87 3.54
N LYS A 152 -33.72 -3.40 4.60
CA LYS A 152 -32.29 -3.21 4.80
C LYS A 152 -31.50 -3.95 3.73
N VAL A 153 -30.61 -3.23 3.07
CA VAL A 153 -29.59 -3.84 2.23
C VAL A 153 -28.60 -4.59 3.13
N GLU A 154 -28.57 -5.91 3.01
CA GLU A 154 -27.64 -6.75 3.77
C GLU A 154 -26.40 -7.03 2.93
N THR A 155 -25.24 -6.92 3.55
CA THR A 155 -23.95 -7.26 2.93
C THR A 155 -23.52 -8.66 3.35
N LEU A 156 -22.50 -9.20 2.68
CA LEU A 156 -21.95 -10.51 3.03
C LEU A 156 -21.49 -10.54 4.49
N HIS A 157 -20.83 -9.49 4.96
CA HIS A 157 -20.38 -9.33 6.34
C HIS A 157 -21.57 -9.25 7.32
N SER A 158 -22.54 -8.36 7.06
CA SER A 158 -23.66 -8.16 7.98
C SER A 158 -24.50 -9.42 8.14
N TRP A 159 -24.79 -10.09 7.02
CA TRP A 159 -25.59 -11.31 7.00
C TRP A 159 -24.92 -12.48 7.71
N THR A 160 -23.67 -12.80 7.36
CA THR A 160 -22.92 -13.90 7.98
C THR A 160 -22.68 -13.69 9.45
N CYS A 161 -22.42 -12.44 9.88
CA CYS A 161 -22.22 -12.10 11.29
C CYS A 161 -23.52 -12.11 12.09
N LYS A 162 -24.65 -11.75 11.50
CA LYS A 162 -25.98 -11.81 12.13
C LYS A 162 -26.40 -13.24 12.42
N TRP A 163 -26.12 -14.16 11.51
CA TRP A 163 -26.56 -15.55 11.57
C TRP A 163 -25.47 -16.55 11.98
N LYS A 164 -24.31 -16.05 12.47
CA LYS A 164 -23.23 -16.92 12.96
C LYS A 164 -23.60 -17.75 14.18
N THR A 165 -24.56 -17.28 14.98
CA THR A 165 -25.11 -17.97 16.14
C THR A 165 -26.62 -17.91 16.06
N VAL A 166 -27.30 -19.07 16.09
CA VAL A 166 -28.78 -19.17 16.06
C VAL A 166 -29.43 -18.72 17.38
N HIS A 167 -28.61 -18.44 18.41
CA HIS A 167 -29.08 -17.84 19.66
C HIS A 167 -29.31 -16.32 19.51
N GLY A 168 -30.15 -15.92 18.52
CA GLY A 168 -30.67 -14.57 18.44
C GLY A 168 -31.80 -14.37 19.47
N PRO A 169 -32.11 -13.12 19.87
CA PRO A 169 -33.16 -12.80 20.86
C PRO A 169 -34.58 -13.19 20.40
N LEU A 170 -34.74 -13.81 19.24
CA LEU A 170 -35.98 -14.29 18.66
C LEU A 170 -36.23 -15.79 18.89
N SER A 171 -35.46 -16.47 19.75
CA SER A 171 -35.78 -17.83 20.19
C SER A 171 -36.56 -17.79 21.49
N PRO A 172 -37.88 -17.53 21.49
CA PRO A 172 -38.73 -17.94 22.59
C PRO A 172 -38.90 -19.43 22.50
N LYS A 173 -38.23 -20.20 23.37
CA LYS A 173 -38.60 -21.59 23.70
C LYS A 173 -39.06 -22.44 22.50
N VAL A 174 -38.23 -22.62 21.50
CA VAL A 174 -38.43 -23.67 20.52
C VAL A 174 -37.57 -24.85 20.92
N ASP A 175 -38.23 -25.94 21.11
CA ASP A 175 -37.79 -27.30 21.40
C ASP A 175 -36.43 -27.64 20.79
N ASP A 176 -35.63 -28.50 21.42
CA ASP A 176 -34.22 -28.87 21.13
C ASP A 176 -33.90 -29.37 19.72
N THR A 177 -34.76 -29.13 18.75
CA THR A 177 -34.56 -29.45 17.32
C THR A 177 -34.05 -28.25 16.50
N VAL A 178 -33.27 -27.33 17.13
CA VAL A 178 -32.70 -26.16 16.43
C VAL A 178 -31.68 -26.66 15.41
N THR A 179 -32.02 -26.49 14.15
CA THR A 179 -31.10 -26.73 13.04
C THR A 179 -29.81 -25.94 13.26
N PRO A 180 -28.64 -26.59 13.25
CA PRO A 180 -27.36 -25.87 13.47
C PRO A 180 -27.21 -24.75 12.44
N PRO A 181 -26.57 -23.62 12.80
CA PRO A 181 -26.31 -22.55 11.86
C PRO A 181 -25.57 -23.09 10.64
N PRO A 182 -25.76 -22.50 9.43
CA PRO A 182 -25.05 -22.95 8.27
C PRO A 182 -23.54 -23.05 8.56
N ALA A 183 -22.94 -24.20 8.23
CA ALA A 183 -21.64 -24.65 8.74
C ALA A 183 -20.46 -23.68 8.56
N HIS A 184 -20.62 -22.65 7.70
CA HIS A 184 -19.52 -21.75 7.34
C HIS A 184 -19.73 -20.28 7.79
N PHE A 185 -20.92 -19.90 8.26
CA PHE A 185 -21.22 -18.49 8.56
C PHE A 185 -20.35 -17.88 9.67
N ALA A 186 -19.99 -18.66 10.69
CA ALA A 186 -19.10 -18.18 11.75
C ALA A 186 -17.70 -17.88 11.21
N ARG A 187 -17.18 -18.74 10.33
CA ARG A 187 -15.88 -18.55 9.67
C ARG A 187 -15.94 -17.38 8.70
N ASP A 188 -16.98 -17.28 7.89
CA ASP A 188 -17.14 -16.22 6.89
C ASP A 188 -17.27 -14.84 7.54
N CYS A 189 -17.98 -14.74 8.68
CA CYS A 189 -18.01 -13.53 9.49
C CYS A 189 -16.63 -13.16 10.05
N ALA A 190 -15.84 -14.14 10.53
CA ALA A 190 -14.50 -13.88 11.03
C ALA A 190 -13.55 -13.40 9.91
N LEU A 191 -13.63 -14.03 8.73
CA LEU A 191 -12.80 -13.67 7.57
C LEU A 191 -13.12 -12.27 7.05
N THR A 192 -14.41 -11.93 6.85
CA THR A 192 -14.79 -10.59 6.39
C THR A 192 -14.42 -9.50 7.40
N ARG A 193 -14.52 -9.77 8.70
CA ARG A 193 -14.03 -8.87 9.75
C ARG A 193 -12.51 -8.70 9.70
N ALA A 194 -11.77 -9.79 9.51
CA ALA A 194 -10.32 -9.75 9.36
C ALA A 194 -9.91 -8.94 8.12
N SER A 195 -10.59 -9.12 6.98
CA SER A 195 -10.36 -8.34 5.77
C SER A 195 -10.53 -6.84 5.99
N PHE A 196 -11.57 -6.43 6.71
CA PHE A 196 -11.79 -5.04 7.07
C PHE A 196 -10.62 -4.45 7.90
N ILE A 197 -10.17 -5.19 8.93
CA ILE A 197 -9.03 -4.77 9.77
C ILE A 197 -7.75 -4.69 8.94
N LEU A 198 -7.49 -5.69 8.09
CA LEU A 198 -6.33 -5.72 7.20
C LEU A 198 -6.34 -4.57 6.18
N THR A 199 -7.52 -4.17 5.70
CA THR A 199 -7.64 -3.01 4.81
C THR A 199 -7.27 -1.71 5.53
N GLY A 200 -7.71 -1.52 6.78
CA GLY A 200 -7.27 -0.41 7.62
C GLY A 200 -5.75 -0.42 7.86
N LEU A 201 -5.17 -1.59 8.12
CA LEU A 201 -3.72 -1.77 8.24
C LEU A 201 -3.00 -1.41 6.93
N ALA A 202 -3.53 -1.81 5.77
CA ALA A 202 -2.97 -1.47 4.46
C ALA A 202 -2.94 0.04 4.21
N VAL A 203 -3.97 0.79 4.63
CA VAL A 203 -3.97 2.27 4.60
C VAL A 203 -2.83 2.83 5.45
N GLY A 204 -2.66 2.36 6.68
CA GLY A 204 -1.57 2.79 7.56
C GLY A 204 -0.18 2.51 6.99
N LEU A 205 0.03 1.32 6.44
CA LEU A 205 1.29 0.94 5.79
C LEU A 205 1.56 1.76 4.52
N ALA A 206 0.52 2.09 3.73
CA ALA A 206 0.66 2.94 2.55
C ALA A 206 1.10 4.36 2.93
N ILE A 207 0.60 4.90 4.05
CA ILE A 207 1.06 6.19 4.61
C ILE A 207 2.54 6.09 4.99
N LEU A 208 2.97 5.05 5.71
CA LEU A 208 4.37 4.86 6.07
C LEU A 208 5.28 4.74 4.84
N MET A 209 4.83 4.04 3.81
CA MET A 209 5.54 3.95 2.53
C MET A 209 5.66 5.33 1.85
N GLY A 210 4.59 6.13 1.89
CA GLY A 210 4.58 7.50 1.38
C GLY A 210 5.56 8.40 2.12
N LEU A 211 5.61 8.32 3.45
CA LEU A 211 6.57 9.05 4.28
C LEU A 211 8.02 8.66 3.96
N ALA A 212 8.29 7.35 3.87
CA ALA A 212 9.61 6.87 3.49
C ALA A 212 10.03 7.32 2.07
N ALA A 213 9.07 7.40 1.13
CA ALA A 213 9.30 7.94 -0.20
C ALA A 213 9.58 9.45 -0.16
N GLY A 214 8.82 10.20 0.62
CA GLY A 214 8.98 11.65 0.80
C GLY A 214 10.34 12.02 1.40
N VAL A 215 10.77 11.29 2.43
CA VAL A 215 12.12 11.46 3.02
C VAL A 215 13.22 11.24 1.98
N GLY A 216 13.07 10.24 1.10
CA GLY A 216 14.04 9.99 0.05
C GLY A 216 14.10 11.11 -1.00
N VAL A 217 12.97 11.64 -1.40
CA VAL A 217 12.91 12.81 -2.31
C VAL A 217 13.52 14.04 -1.66
N TRP A 218 13.28 14.26 -0.37
CA TRP A 218 13.86 15.37 0.36
C TRP A 218 15.38 15.28 0.43
N PHE A 219 15.93 14.11 0.77
CA PHE A 219 17.39 13.90 0.76
C PHE A 219 17.99 14.13 -0.63
N GLU A 220 17.35 13.66 -1.69
CA GLU A 220 17.81 13.86 -3.06
C GLU A 220 17.88 15.34 -3.44
N ARG A 221 16.83 16.11 -3.08
CA ARG A 221 16.81 17.56 -3.33
C ARG A 221 17.91 18.29 -2.57
N SER A 222 18.12 17.96 -1.29
CA SER A 222 19.17 18.59 -0.48
C SER A 222 20.57 18.38 -1.05
N VAL A 223 20.87 17.16 -1.50
CA VAL A 223 22.17 16.84 -2.10
C VAL A 223 22.34 17.47 -3.47
N SER A 224 21.29 17.51 -4.29
CA SER A 224 21.37 18.16 -5.61
C SER A 224 21.63 19.67 -5.49
N GLN A 225 21.03 20.33 -4.51
CA GLN A 225 21.28 21.74 -4.23
C GLN A 225 22.73 22.00 -3.76
N GLN A 226 23.30 21.16 -2.89
CA GLN A 226 24.69 21.26 -2.47
C GLN A 226 25.65 21.09 -3.66
N ARG A 227 25.46 20.09 -4.51
CA ARG A 227 26.26 19.87 -5.72
C ARG A 227 26.20 21.05 -6.69
N GLU A 228 25.06 21.70 -6.82
CA GLU A 228 24.88 22.87 -7.69
C GLU A 228 25.59 24.10 -7.14
N GLN A 229 25.63 24.25 -5.82
CA GLN A 229 26.40 25.30 -5.15
C GLN A 229 27.90 25.08 -5.29
N ASP A 230 28.41 23.87 -5.15
CA ASP A 230 29.83 23.53 -5.27
C ASP A 230 30.34 23.62 -6.72
N THR A 231 29.50 23.34 -7.71
CA THR A 231 29.90 23.45 -9.13
C THR A 231 29.84 24.87 -9.68
N SER A 232 29.09 25.77 -9.05
CA SER A 232 28.94 27.15 -9.53
C SER A 232 30.25 27.96 -9.51
N PRO A 233 31.14 27.90 -8.50
CA PRO A 233 32.43 28.62 -8.51
C PRO A 233 33.40 28.02 -9.53
N LEU A 234 33.46 26.70 -9.70
CA LEU A 234 34.32 26.04 -10.68
C LEU A 234 33.93 26.40 -12.11
N ARG A 235 32.61 26.51 -12.40
CA ARG A 235 32.11 26.96 -13.70
C ARG A 235 32.53 28.42 -13.99
N LYS A 236 32.49 29.31 -12.97
CA LYS A 236 32.98 30.71 -13.10
C LYS A 236 34.45 30.77 -13.41
N ILE A 237 35.28 29.98 -12.71
CA ILE A 237 36.73 29.91 -12.92
C ILE A 237 37.03 29.39 -14.35
N ASN A 238 36.32 28.39 -14.81
CA ASN A 238 36.53 27.81 -16.14
C ASN A 238 36.12 28.77 -17.27
N ILE A 239 35.09 29.59 -17.06
CA ILE A 239 34.69 30.66 -17.97
C ILE A 239 35.71 31.76 -18.01
N MET A 240 36.23 32.22 -16.87
CA MET A 240 37.28 33.23 -16.79
C MET A 240 38.63 32.77 -17.39
N ALA A 241 38.97 31.48 -17.22
CA ALA A 241 40.17 30.89 -17.82
C ALA A 241 40.05 30.74 -19.34
N LYS A 242 38.84 30.57 -19.88
CA LYS A 242 38.61 30.39 -21.32
C LYS A 242 38.51 31.72 -22.10
N TYR A 243 38.18 32.80 -21.41
CA TYR A 243 38.07 34.15 -21.98
C TYR A 243 38.78 35.18 -21.08
N PRO A 244 40.14 35.15 -21.04
CA PRO A 244 40.91 36.17 -20.29
C PRO A 244 40.86 37.49 -21.08
N GLY A 245 39.90 38.35 -20.78
CA GLY A 245 39.87 39.68 -21.40
C GLY A 245 38.53 40.23 -21.85
N VAL A 246 37.40 39.71 -21.35
CA VAL A 246 36.09 40.34 -21.48
C VAL A 246 35.63 40.87 -20.15
#